data_3c7a5374ae27380d0285e109e6051c85
#
_entry.id   3c7a5374ae27380d0285e109e6051c85
#
_cell.length_a   1.000
_cell.length_b   1.000
_cell.length_c   1.000
_cell.angle_alpha   90.00
_cell.angle_beta   90.00
_cell.angle_gamma   90.00
#
_symmetry.space_group_name_H-M   'P 1'
#
loop_
_entity.id
_entity.type
_entity.pdbx_description
1 polymer ?
#
loop_
_entity_poly.entity_id
_entity_poly.type
_entity_poly.pdbx_seq_one_letter_code
_entity_poly.pdbx_strand_id
1 'polypeptide(L)'
;MLKNDAALVLEGGALRSVYEAGVLDVFLEKKIEFPYVIGVSAGALNAGNYISKQIGRSARVNIDYVDDPRYIGFKHLLREHSIFNFDFLFGEPTKEWMPYDENEFLNSNQKYIVGATNCKTGKENYFERHTYKELTEILKASSTLPILSELSYIDGIPYIDGGVANAIPIDKAIADGYKKIVVILTRQKEFKSKSSLFINAVYRIYYRKYPHLVKKCVQCQNVIIREQN
;
A
#
# COMPACT_ATOMS: atom_id res chain seq x y z
N MET A 1 0.42 -4.32 -27.73
CA MET A 1 -0.41 -3.37 -26.97
C MET A 1 -1.49 -4.18 -26.26
N LEU A 2 -1.40 -4.36 -24.96
CA LEU A 2 -2.59 -4.74 -24.19
C LEU A 2 -3.53 -3.53 -24.29
N LYS A 3 -4.66 -3.73 -24.95
CA LYS A 3 -5.66 -2.67 -25.11
C LYS A 3 -6.10 -2.20 -23.74
N ASN A 4 -6.26 -0.90 -23.59
CA ASN A 4 -6.64 -0.06 -22.47
C ASN A 4 -7.93 -0.44 -21.70
N ASP A 5 -8.19 -1.71 -21.45
CA ASP A 5 -9.39 -2.22 -20.78
C ASP A 5 -9.11 -3.11 -19.55
N ALA A 6 -7.84 -3.19 -19.14
CA ALA A 6 -7.44 -3.98 -17.98
C ALA A 6 -7.12 -3.10 -16.78
N ALA A 7 -7.44 -3.57 -15.57
CA ALA A 7 -7.00 -2.99 -14.32
C ALA A 7 -5.69 -3.64 -13.85
N LEU A 8 -4.85 -2.87 -13.20
CA LEU A 8 -3.66 -3.33 -12.48
C LEU A 8 -3.93 -3.27 -10.98
N VAL A 9 -3.77 -4.41 -10.31
CA VAL A 9 -3.95 -4.56 -8.85
C VAL A 9 -2.62 -4.91 -8.22
N LEU A 10 -2.19 -4.14 -7.24
CA LEU A 10 -0.90 -4.22 -6.57
C LEU A 10 -1.06 -4.62 -5.10
N GLU A 11 -0.47 -5.76 -4.73
CA GLU A 11 -0.54 -6.29 -3.37
C GLU A 11 0.35 -5.49 -2.42
N GLY A 12 -0.14 -5.17 -1.22
CA GLY A 12 0.70 -4.67 -0.14
C GLY A 12 1.71 -5.72 0.34
N GLY A 13 2.96 -5.31 0.59
CA GLY A 13 3.99 -6.29 0.95
C GLY A 13 5.18 -5.75 1.73
N ALA A 14 5.17 -4.49 2.17
CA ALA A 14 6.32 -3.81 2.74
C ALA A 14 7.56 -4.01 1.83
N LEU A 15 8.72 -4.39 2.37
CA LEU A 15 9.95 -4.59 1.59
C LEU A 15 9.88 -5.68 0.50
N ARG A 16 8.92 -6.63 0.59
CA ARG A 16 8.72 -7.63 -0.48
C ARG A 16 8.25 -7.00 -1.79
N SER A 17 7.68 -5.81 -1.72
CA SER A 17 7.21 -5.07 -2.90
C SER A 17 8.33 -4.59 -3.84
N VAL A 18 9.58 -4.80 -3.50
CA VAL A 18 10.72 -4.62 -4.43
C VAL A 18 10.56 -5.53 -5.66
N TYR A 19 10.03 -6.75 -5.49
CA TYR A 19 9.70 -7.62 -6.63
C TYR A 19 8.67 -6.96 -7.56
N GLU A 20 7.62 -6.40 -6.97
CA GLU A 20 6.57 -5.68 -7.70
C GLU A 20 7.13 -4.45 -8.42
N ALA A 21 8.03 -3.69 -7.77
CA ALA A 21 8.71 -2.55 -8.38
C ALA A 21 9.46 -2.97 -9.67
N GLY A 22 10.20 -4.09 -9.63
CA GLY A 22 10.88 -4.61 -10.81
C GLY A 22 9.93 -5.00 -11.95
N VAL A 23 8.76 -5.58 -11.64
CA VAL A 23 7.73 -5.88 -12.66
C VAL A 23 7.19 -4.60 -13.28
N LEU A 24 6.93 -3.58 -12.47
CA LEU A 24 6.43 -2.28 -12.95
C LEU A 24 7.47 -1.55 -13.81
N ASP A 25 8.75 -1.63 -13.47
CA ASP A 25 9.83 -1.09 -14.28
C ASP A 25 9.85 -1.73 -15.67
N VAL A 26 9.71 -3.07 -15.75
CA VAL A 26 9.59 -3.77 -17.04
C VAL A 26 8.35 -3.34 -17.81
N PHE A 27 7.22 -3.09 -17.15
CA PHE A 27 6.04 -2.55 -17.81
C PHE A 27 6.31 -1.18 -18.44
N LEU A 28 6.98 -0.29 -17.70
CA LEU A 28 7.36 1.03 -18.22
C LEU A 28 8.34 0.93 -19.39
N GLU A 29 9.38 0.10 -19.31
CA GLU A 29 10.32 -0.16 -20.41
C GLU A 29 9.63 -0.68 -21.68
N LYS A 30 8.61 -1.52 -21.49
CA LYS A 30 7.80 -2.08 -22.59
C LYS A 30 6.63 -1.18 -23.00
N LYS A 31 6.49 0.00 -22.40
CA LYS A 31 5.38 0.94 -22.63
C LYS A 31 4.00 0.28 -22.45
N ILE A 32 3.91 -0.58 -21.41
CA ILE A 32 2.65 -1.20 -20.99
C ILE A 32 2.04 -0.31 -19.93
N GLU A 33 0.91 0.31 -20.23
CA GLU A 33 0.17 1.18 -19.34
C GLU A 33 -1.24 0.63 -19.10
N PHE A 34 -1.72 0.77 -17.85
CA PHE A 34 -3.06 0.37 -17.44
C PHE A 34 -3.88 1.62 -17.13
N PRO A 35 -5.12 1.72 -17.66
CA PRO A 35 -5.97 2.90 -17.40
C PRO A 35 -6.45 2.99 -15.95
N TYR A 36 -6.36 1.91 -15.21
CA TYR A 36 -6.77 1.80 -13.81
C TYR A 36 -5.69 1.07 -13.01
N VAL A 37 -5.24 1.71 -11.95
CA VAL A 37 -4.24 1.16 -11.03
C VAL A 37 -4.76 1.29 -9.62
N ILE A 38 -4.83 0.17 -8.90
CA ILE A 38 -5.20 0.14 -7.50
C ILE A 38 -4.12 -0.56 -6.69
N GLY A 39 -3.73 0.04 -5.59
CA GLY A 39 -2.71 -0.52 -4.70
C GLY A 39 -3.04 -0.34 -3.23
N VAL A 40 -2.37 -1.14 -2.41
CA VAL A 40 -2.48 -1.14 -0.96
C VAL A 40 -1.08 -1.10 -0.36
N SER A 41 -0.86 -0.26 0.68
CA SER A 41 0.42 -0.19 1.38
C SER A 41 1.58 0.06 0.40
N ALA A 42 2.63 -0.76 0.44
CA ALA A 42 3.76 -0.64 -0.50
C ALA A 42 3.33 -0.75 -1.97
N GLY A 43 2.27 -1.51 -2.30
CA GLY A 43 1.71 -1.55 -3.65
C GLY A 43 1.13 -0.20 -4.10
N ALA A 44 0.54 0.56 -3.18
CA ALA A 44 0.11 1.92 -3.48
C ALA A 44 1.31 2.85 -3.74
N LEU A 45 2.39 2.75 -2.96
CA LEU A 45 3.61 3.53 -3.18
C LEU A 45 4.25 3.21 -4.54
N ASN A 46 4.31 1.93 -4.90
CA ASN A 46 4.82 1.49 -6.21
C ASN A 46 3.94 1.98 -7.36
N ALA A 47 2.60 1.95 -7.18
CA ALA A 47 1.66 2.49 -8.15
C ALA A 47 1.94 3.97 -8.46
N GLY A 48 2.21 4.79 -7.44
CA GLY A 48 2.56 6.19 -7.62
C GLY A 48 3.80 6.37 -8.51
N ASN A 49 4.87 5.60 -8.27
CA ASN A 49 6.09 5.65 -9.09
C ASN A 49 5.87 5.13 -10.52
N TYR A 50 5.03 4.12 -10.69
CA TYR A 50 4.65 3.62 -12.01
C TYR A 50 3.87 4.67 -12.81
N ILE A 51 2.91 5.34 -12.19
CA ILE A 51 2.08 6.39 -12.82
C ILE A 51 2.92 7.62 -13.19
N SER A 52 3.92 7.97 -12.36
CA SER A 52 4.89 9.03 -12.64
C SER A 52 6.02 8.59 -13.59
N LYS A 53 5.94 7.38 -14.15
CA LYS A 53 6.90 6.82 -15.13
C LYS A 53 8.36 6.81 -14.67
N GLN A 54 8.60 6.71 -13.37
CA GLN A 54 9.93 6.77 -12.78
C GLN A 54 10.55 5.39 -12.62
N ILE A 55 11.16 4.87 -13.70
CA ILE A 55 11.86 3.58 -13.73
C ILE A 55 12.96 3.53 -12.65
N GLY A 56 13.00 2.43 -11.89
CA GLY A 56 13.99 2.15 -10.86
C GLY A 56 13.80 2.93 -9.56
N ARG A 57 12.92 3.95 -9.51
CA ARG A 57 12.77 4.78 -8.30
C ARG A 57 12.28 3.96 -7.09
N SER A 58 11.22 3.18 -7.25
CA SER A 58 10.69 2.33 -6.16
C SER A 58 11.72 1.33 -5.64
N ALA A 59 12.44 0.67 -6.53
CA ALA A 59 13.48 -0.29 -6.15
C ALA A 59 14.60 0.41 -5.37
N ARG A 60 15.11 1.54 -5.88
CA ARG A 60 16.19 2.30 -5.21
C ARG A 60 15.78 2.80 -3.84
N VAL A 61 14.57 3.36 -3.67
CA VAL A 61 14.08 3.79 -2.35
C VAL A 61 14.14 2.65 -1.35
N ASN A 62 13.74 1.46 -1.73
CA ASN A 62 13.70 0.31 -0.82
C ASN A 62 15.06 -0.37 -0.63
N ILE A 63 15.95 -0.36 -1.63
CA ILE A 63 17.25 -1.03 -1.57
C ILE A 63 18.30 -0.11 -0.95
N ASP A 64 18.39 1.14 -1.40
CA ASP A 64 19.46 2.06 -1.01
C ASP A 64 19.26 2.60 0.41
N TYR A 65 18.00 2.66 0.88
CA TYR A 65 17.67 3.23 2.20
C TYR A 65 17.16 2.21 3.23
N VAL A 66 17.14 0.90 2.91
CA VAL A 66 16.67 -0.12 3.88
C VAL A 66 17.48 -0.11 5.18
N ASP A 67 18.76 0.16 5.09
CA ASP A 67 19.68 0.22 6.23
C ASP A 67 19.88 1.65 6.78
N ASP A 68 19.21 2.65 6.16
CA ASP A 68 19.27 4.02 6.64
C ASP A 68 18.39 4.19 7.89
N PRO A 69 18.98 4.52 9.05
CA PRO A 69 18.22 4.68 10.29
C PRO A 69 17.23 5.85 10.26
N ARG A 70 17.28 6.71 9.22
CA ARG A 70 16.30 7.78 9.01
C ARG A 70 15.04 7.28 8.31
N TYR A 71 15.12 6.16 7.56
CA TYR A 71 13.99 5.57 6.83
C TYR A 71 13.25 4.53 7.66
N ILE A 72 13.95 3.53 8.20
CA ILE A 72 13.37 2.43 8.96
C ILE A 72 14.15 2.26 10.27
N GLY A 73 13.44 2.20 11.40
CA GLY A 73 14.11 1.92 12.65
C GLY A 73 13.22 1.96 13.88
N PHE A 74 13.56 1.17 14.89
CA PHE A 74 12.87 1.18 16.17
C PHE A 74 12.95 2.54 16.90
N LYS A 75 13.93 3.38 16.59
CA LYS A 75 14.03 4.73 17.14
C LYS A 75 12.85 5.61 16.70
N HIS A 76 12.35 5.40 15.48
CA HIS A 76 11.17 6.10 14.97
C HIS A 76 9.90 5.67 15.69
N LEU A 77 9.81 4.40 16.10
CA LEU A 77 8.68 3.92 16.90
C LEU A 77 8.55 4.68 18.22
N LEU A 78 9.66 5.10 18.82
CA LEU A 78 9.68 5.86 20.08
C LEU A 78 9.45 7.37 19.90
N ARG A 79 9.87 7.95 18.76
CA ARG A 79 9.81 9.40 18.51
C ARG A 79 8.64 9.82 17.63
N GLU A 80 8.34 9.01 16.61
CA GLU A 80 7.40 9.29 15.53
C GLU A 80 6.23 8.30 15.55
N HIS A 81 6.23 7.38 16.54
CA HIS A 81 5.20 6.35 16.72
C HIS A 81 4.95 5.51 15.44
N SER A 82 5.99 5.37 14.61
CA SER A 82 5.98 4.55 13.40
C SER A 82 7.36 3.95 13.15
N ILE A 83 7.41 2.70 12.67
CA ILE A 83 8.67 2.06 12.28
C ILE A 83 9.22 2.64 10.96
N PHE A 84 8.34 3.15 10.08
CA PHE A 84 8.70 3.86 8.87
C PHE A 84 8.60 5.37 9.10
N ASN A 85 9.64 6.08 8.72
CA ASN A 85 9.61 7.53 8.70
C ASN A 85 9.02 8.02 7.37
N PHE A 86 7.73 8.31 7.39
CA PHE A 86 7.04 8.85 6.23
C PHE A 86 7.45 10.28 5.89
N ASP A 87 7.90 11.06 6.88
CA ASP A 87 8.40 12.42 6.64
C ASP A 87 9.76 12.38 5.93
N PHE A 88 10.56 11.34 6.15
CA PHE A 88 11.74 11.07 5.33
C PHE A 88 11.34 10.65 3.91
N LEU A 89 10.36 9.76 3.76
CA LEU A 89 9.94 9.22 2.47
C LEU A 89 9.29 10.26 1.55
N PHE A 90 8.52 11.20 2.12
CA PHE A 90 7.77 12.22 1.37
C PHE A 90 8.32 13.64 1.57
N GLY A 91 9.31 13.81 2.42
CA GLY A 91 9.87 15.11 2.80
C GLY A 91 11.06 15.57 1.96
N GLU A 92 11.68 16.67 2.39
CA GLU A 92 12.81 17.30 1.70
C GLU A 92 13.99 16.36 1.38
N PRO A 93 14.42 15.43 2.28
CA PRO A 93 15.55 14.56 1.96
C PRO A 93 15.36 13.75 0.68
N THR A 94 14.17 13.16 0.49
CA THR A 94 13.87 12.39 -0.71
C THR A 94 13.65 13.25 -1.94
N LYS A 95 13.16 14.47 -1.78
CA LYS A 95 13.02 15.43 -2.88
C LYS A 95 14.36 15.82 -3.49
N GLU A 96 15.41 15.93 -2.67
CA GLU A 96 16.74 16.30 -3.15
C GLU A 96 17.46 15.11 -3.84
N TRP A 97 17.38 13.91 -3.25
CA TRP A 97 18.19 12.77 -3.71
C TRP A 97 17.45 11.83 -4.66
N MET A 98 16.15 11.76 -4.53
CA MET A 98 15.26 10.98 -5.40
C MET A 98 13.97 11.75 -5.69
N PRO A 99 14.03 12.82 -6.47
CA PRO A 99 12.88 13.67 -6.74
C PRO A 99 11.73 12.84 -7.30
N TYR A 100 10.53 13.17 -6.83
CA TYR A 100 9.29 12.59 -7.35
C TYR A 100 8.77 13.49 -8.46
N ASP A 101 8.44 12.93 -9.60
CA ASP A 101 7.85 13.70 -10.71
C ASP A 101 6.34 13.89 -10.48
N GLU A 102 6.03 14.92 -9.70
CA GLU A 102 4.64 15.30 -9.40
C GLU A 102 3.89 15.73 -10.66
N ASN A 103 4.58 16.35 -11.62
CA ASN A 103 3.96 16.85 -12.85
C ASN A 103 3.51 15.67 -13.73
N GLU A 104 4.38 14.67 -13.97
CA GLU A 104 4.01 13.48 -14.73
C GLU A 104 2.86 12.73 -14.02
N PHE A 105 2.94 12.61 -12.69
CA PHE A 105 1.89 11.97 -11.89
C PHE A 105 0.53 12.69 -12.00
N LEU A 106 0.51 14.01 -11.85
CA LEU A 106 -0.73 14.80 -11.90
C LEU A 106 -1.35 14.88 -13.30
N ASN A 107 -0.53 14.85 -14.34
CA ASN A 107 -0.98 14.92 -15.73
C ASN A 107 -1.36 13.54 -16.31
N SER A 108 -1.11 12.44 -15.58
CA SER A 108 -1.49 11.11 -16.02
C SER A 108 -3.02 10.95 -16.09
N ASN A 109 -3.50 10.30 -17.14
CA ASN A 109 -4.92 9.94 -17.31
C ASN A 109 -5.29 8.62 -16.62
N GLN A 110 -4.35 7.96 -15.96
CA GLN A 110 -4.60 6.71 -15.26
C GLN A 110 -5.42 6.97 -14.00
N LYS A 111 -6.51 6.21 -13.83
CA LYS A 111 -7.28 6.22 -12.58
C LYS A 111 -6.45 5.53 -11.50
N TYR A 112 -6.12 6.26 -10.45
CA TYR A 112 -5.31 5.75 -9.35
C TYR A 112 -6.13 5.66 -8.07
N ILE A 113 -6.13 4.47 -7.47
CA ILE A 113 -6.90 4.17 -6.25
C ILE A 113 -5.98 3.58 -5.18
N VAL A 114 -6.13 4.08 -3.97
CA VAL A 114 -5.42 3.62 -2.78
C VAL A 114 -6.41 3.05 -1.78
N GLY A 115 -6.15 1.82 -1.32
CA GLY A 115 -6.95 1.15 -0.29
C GLY A 115 -6.37 1.35 1.11
N ALA A 116 -7.21 1.70 2.09
CA ALA A 116 -6.87 1.73 3.52
C ALA A 116 -7.97 1.09 4.35
N THR A 117 -7.64 0.63 5.58
CA THR A 117 -8.61 0.03 6.49
C THR A 117 -9.16 1.07 7.45
N ASN A 118 -10.46 1.30 7.42
CA ASN A 118 -11.17 2.16 8.36
C ASN A 118 -11.24 1.47 9.74
N CYS A 119 -10.65 2.08 10.76
CA CYS A 119 -10.59 1.48 12.10
C CYS A 119 -11.95 1.38 12.78
N LYS A 120 -12.89 2.30 12.51
CA LYS A 120 -14.22 2.28 13.13
C LYS A 120 -15.07 1.13 12.61
N THR A 121 -14.97 0.81 11.33
CA THR A 121 -15.82 -0.20 10.67
C THR A 121 -15.11 -1.53 10.45
N GLY A 122 -13.77 -1.56 10.46
CA GLY A 122 -12.95 -2.70 10.06
C GLY A 122 -13.04 -3.03 8.57
N LYS A 123 -13.62 -2.14 7.77
CA LYS A 123 -13.79 -2.32 6.32
C LYS A 123 -12.75 -1.52 5.54
N GLU A 124 -12.54 -1.93 4.30
CA GLU A 124 -11.75 -1.18 3.33
C GLU A 124 -12.46 0.13 2.96
N ASN A 125 -11.67 1.19 2.85
CA ASN A 125 -12.03 2.44 2.17
C ASN A 125 -11.05 2.67 1.04
N TYR A 126 -11.56 3.20 -0.07
CA TYR A 126 -10.79 3.46 -1.27
C TYR A 126 -10.81 4.95 -1.58
N PHE A 127 -9.64 5.50 -1.87
CA PHE A 127 -9.40 6.91 -2.16
C PHE A 127 -8.90 7.05 -3.59
N GLU A 128 -9.54 7.91 -4.34
CA GLU A 128 -9.15 8.19 -5.71
C GLU A 128 -8.38 9.51 -5.78
N ARG A 129 -7.33 9.56 -6.59
CA ARG A 129 -6.46 10.74 -6.75
C ARG A 129 -7.21 12.03 -7.04
N HIS A 130 -8.22 11.99 -7.91
CA HIS A 130 -8.97 13.17 -8.32
C HIS A 130 -9.95 13.70 -7.26
N THR A 131 -10.29 12.89 -6.29
CA THR A 131 -11.24 13.22 -5.22
C THR A 131 -10.55 13.61 -3.92
N TYR A 132 -9.22 13.41 -3.83
CA TYR A 132 -8.50 13.66 -2.59
C TYR A 132 -7.23 14.48 -2.82
N LYS A 133 -7.14 15.64 -2.17
CA LYS A 133 -6.02 16.58 -2.35
C LYS A 133 -4.75 16.16 -1.60
N GLU A 134 -4.90 15.38 -0.53
CA GLU A 134 -3.79 15.06 0.37
C GLU A 134 -3.31 13.62 0.20
N LEU A 135 -2.81 13.36 -1.02
CA LEU A 135 -2.33 12.02 -1.41
C LEU A 135 -1.33 11.43 -0.41
N THR A 136 -0.45 12.25 0.14
CA THR A 136 0.56 11.80 1.11
C THR A 136 -0.07 11.21 2.37
N GLU A 137 -1.16 11.82 2.88
CA GLU A 137 -1.89 11.31 4.05
C GLU A 137 -2.60 9.99 3.74
N ILE A 138 -3.13 9.86 2.52
CA ILE A 138 -3.75 8.61 2.07
C ILE A 138 -2.70 7.50 1.99
N LEU A 139 -1.53 7.78 1.44
CA LEU A 139 -0.43 6.82 1.34
C LEU A 139 0.10 6.43 2.73
N LYS A 140 0.25 7.40 3.64
CA LYS A 140 0.56 7.13 5.06
C LYS A 140 -0.49 6.20 5.67
N ALA A 141 -1.78 6.50 5.51
CA ALA A 141 -2.87 5.68 6.06
C ALA A 141 -2.87 4.26 5.50
N SER A 142 -2.67 4.11 4.18
CA SER A 142 -2.57 2.81 3.51
C SER A 142 -1.38 1.96 3.98
N SER A 143 -0.34 2.62 4.50
CA SER A 143 0.93 1.98 4.90
C SER A 143 1.15 1.99 6.41
N THR A 144 0.17 2.41 7.21
CA THR A 144 0.23 2.44 8.68
C THR A 144 0.16 1.03 9.25
N LEU A 145 1.30 0.44 9.58
CA LEU A 145 1.38 -0.95 10.05
C LEU A 145 0.73 -1.12 11.42
N PRO A 146 -0.10 -2.17 11.62
CA PRO A 146 -0.70 -2.46 12.92
C PRO A 146 0.37 -2.62 14.02
N ILE A 147 0.17 -1.97 15.17
CA ILE A 147 1.04 -1.98 16.37
C ILE A 147 2.36 -1.22 16.14
N LEU A 148 2.91 -1.26 14.94
CA LEU A 148 4.20 -0.66 14.59
C LEU A 148 4.09 0.80 14.12
N SER A 149 2.87 1.34 14.08
CA SER A 149 2.60 2.74 13.74
C SER A 149 1.38 3.24 14.49
N GLU A 150 1.36 4.54 14.81
CA GLU A 150 0.13 5.20 15.24
C GLU A 150 -0.91 5.21 14.12
N LEU A 151 -2.18 5.35 14.50
CA LEU A 151 -3.27 5.46 13.54
C LEU A 151 -3.11 6.74 12.71
N SER A 152 -3.25 6.62 11.41
CA SER A 152 -3.36 7.78 10.51
C SER A 152 -4.79 8.28 10.48
N TYR A 153 -4.97 9.61 10.36
CA TYR A 153 -6.29 10.22 10.34
C TYR A 153 -6.52 10.93 9.01
N ILE A 154 -7.67 10.65 8.39
CA ILE A 154 -8.16 11.33 7.20
C ILE A 154 -9.56 11.85 7.56
N ASP A 155 -9.78 13.15 7.50
CA ASP A 155 -11.04 13.80 7.88
C ASP A 155 -11.57 13.37 9.29
N GLY A 156 -10.66 13.21 10.26
CA GLY A 156 -10.98 12.79 11.62
C GLY A 156 -11.41 11.32 11.77
N ILE A 157 -11.26 10.52 10.72
CA ILE A 157 -11.50 9.08 10.73
C ILE A 157 -10.15 8.36 10.82
N PRO A 158 -9.97 7.44 11.79
CA PRO A 158 -8.74 6.68 11.94
C PRO A 158 -8.64 5.55 10.89
N TYR A 159 -7.46 5.42 10.31
CA TYR A 159 -7.11 4.38 9.34
C TYR A 159 -5.82 3.67 9.72
N ILE A 160 -5.69 2.44 9.24
CA ILE A 160 -4.45 1.66 9.22
C ILE A 160 -4.28 0.99 7.86
N ASP A 161 -3.17 0.25 7.72
CA ASP A 161 -2.78 -0.46 6.50
C ASP A 161 -3.97 -1.17 5.84
N GLY A 162 -4.13 -0.93 4.56
CA GLY A 162 -5.25 -1.47 3.78
C GLY A 162 -5.23 -2.99 3.71
N GLY A 163 -4.04 -3.60 3.83
CA GLY A 163 -3.87 -5.06 3.84
C GLY A 163 -4.56 -5.77 5.02
N VAL A 164 -4.96 -5.05 6.07
CA VAL A 164 -5.75 -5.62 7.18
C VAL A 164 -7.16 -6.00 6.72
N ALA A 165 -7.81 -5.15 5.94
CA ALA A 165 -9.15 -5.42 5.42
C ALA A 165 -9.11 -6.16 4.08
N ASN A 166 -8.28 -5.70 3.14
CA ASN A 166 -8.17 -6.28 1.80
C ASN A 166 -6.78 -6.00 1.20
N ALA A 167 -5.88 -6.97 1.24
CA ALA A 167 -4.51 -6.82 0.74
C ALA A 167 -4.42 -6.85 -0.79
N ILE A 168 -5.41 -7.44 -1.46
CA ILE A 168 -5.46 -7.63 -2.92
C ILE A 168 -6.85 -7.20 -3.41
N PRO A 169 -7.07 -5.92 -3.70
CA PRO A 169 -8.41 -5.35 -3.90
C PRO A 169 -8.99 -5.64 -5.30
N ILE A 170 -9.03 -6.92 -5.70
CA ILE A 170 -9.60 -7.38 -6.99
C ILE A 170 -11.09 -7.03 -7.06
N ASP A 171 -11.83 -7.24 -5.96
CA ASP A 171 -13.27 -7.01 -5.90
C ASP A 171 -13.62 -5.55 -6.22
N LYS A 172 -12.75 -4.60 -5.81
CA LYS A 172 -12.93 -3.19 -6.14
C LYS A 172 -12.76 -2.93 -7.64
N ALA A 173 -11.74 -3.52 -8.26
CA ALA A 173 -11.54 -3.39 -9.71
C ALA A 173 -12.71 -4.00 -10.51
N ILE A 174 -13.26 -5.14 -10.06
CA ILE A 174 -14.46 -5.76 -10.65
C ILE A 174 -15.66 -4.84 -10.47
N ALA A 175 -15.89 -4.32 -9.26
CA ALA A 175 -17.00 -3.41 -8.98
C ALA A 175 -16.93 -2.10 -9.80
N ASP A 176 -15.73 -1.65 -10.15
CA ASP A 176 -15.49 -0.49 -11.03
C ASP A 176 -15.63 -0.84 -12.52
N GLY A 177 -16.00 -2.08 -12.85
CA GLY A 177 -16.37 -2.50 -14.21
C GLY A 177 -15.27 -3.19 -15.02
N TYR A 178 -14.10 -3.46 -14.43
CA TYR A 178 -13.00 -4.11 -15.14
C TYR A 178 -13.19 -5.63 -15.18
N LYS A 179 -13.14 -6.19 -16.39
CA LYS A 179 -13.25 -7.64 -16.65
C LYS A 179 -11.90 -8.33 -16.81
N LYS A 180 -10.87 -7.55 -17.13
CA LYS A 180 -9.50 -8.02 -17.24
C LYS A 180 -8.69 -7.38 -16.13
N ILE A 181 -8.03 -8.20 -15.34
CA ILE A 181 -7.28 -7.76 -14.16
C ILE A 181 -5.92 -8.43 -14.18
N VAL A 182 -4.88 -7.61 -14.12
CA VAL A 182 -3.52 -8.04 -13.87
C VAL A 182 -3.23 -7.81 -12.40
N VAL A 183 -2.79 -8.85 -11.70
CA VAL A 183 -2.47 -8.78 -10.28
C VAL A 183 -0.98 -9.08 -10.13
N ILE A 184 -0.26 -8.20 -9.43
CA ILE A 184 1.11 -8.47 -9.03
C ILE A 184 1.10 -8.85 -7.55
N LEU A 185 1.56 -10.08 -7.26
CA LEU A 185 1.62 -10.62 -5.91
C LEU A 185 3.03 -10.48 -5.35
N THR A 186 3.14 -10.13 -4.07
CA THR A 186 4.41 -10.02 -3.33
C THR A 186 4.74 -11.29 -2.54
N ARG A 187 3.84 -12.26 -2.53
CA ARG A 187 3.97 -13.55 -1.82
C ARG A 187 3.88 -14.71 -2.79
N GLN A 188 4.55 -15.80 -2.42
CA GLN A 188 4.42 -17.06 -3.15
C GLN A 188 3.00 -17.63 -2.97
N LYS A 189 2.54 -18.39 -3.97
CA LYS A 189 1.21 -19.01 -4.02
C LYS A 189 0.91 -19.89 -2.80
N GLU A 190 1.93 -20.61 -2.32
CA GLU A 190 1.83 -21.54 -1.21
C GLU A 190 1.92 -20.87 0.17
N PHE A 191 2.04 -19.55 0.22
CA PHE A 191 2.20 -18.84 1.49
C PHE A 191 0.97 -19.01 2.38
N LYS A 192 1.20 -19.50 3.60
CA LYS A 192 0.20 -19.61 4.65
C LYS A 192 0.64 -18.75 5.83
N SER A 193 -0.16 -17.77 6.20
CA SER A 193 0.08 -17.00 7.41
C SER A 193 -0.23 -17.86 8.64
N LYS A 194 0.62 -17.81 9.67
CA LYS A 194 0.38 -18.47 10.95
C LYS A 194 -0.20 -17.45 11.92
N SER A 195 -1.36 -17.79 12.50
CA SER A 195 -1.94 -17.01 13.58
C SER A 195 -1.12 -17.16 14.86
N SER A 196 -0.90 -16.06 15.57
CA SER A 196 -0.26 -16.04 16.87
C SER A 196 -1.24 -15.60 17.95
N LEU A 197 -1.46 -16.44 18.96
CA LEU A 197 -2.32 -16.11 20.10
C LEU A 197 -1.81 -14.86 20.85
N PHE A 198 -0.50 -14.71 20.95
CA PHE A 198 0.13 -13.54 21.58
C PHE A 198 -0.20 -12.27 20.80
N ILE A 199 0.01 -12.26 19.49
CA ILE A 199 -0.30 -11.09 18.63
C ILE A 199 -1.80 -10.78 18.66
N ASN A 200 -2.66 -11.80 18.68
CA ASN A 200 -4.10 -11.60 18.81
C ASN A 200 -4.49 -10.93 20.13
N ALA A 201 -3.82 -11.28 21.23
CA ALA A 201 -4.01 -10.61 22.52
C ALA A 201 -3.55 -9.15 22.47
N VAL A 202 -2.40 -8.87 21.85
CA VAL A 202 -1.90 -7.51 21.66
C VAL A 202 -2.89 -6.67 20.84
N TYR A 203 -3.45 -7.18 19.74
CA TYR A 203 -4.47 -6.47 18.97
C TYR A 203 -5.70 -6.14 19.80
N ARG A 204 -6.18 -7.06 20.64
CA ARG A 204 -7.35 -6.84 21.52
C ARG A 204 -7.10 -5.74 22.55
N ILE A 205 -5.88 -5.65 23.08
CA ILE A 205 -5.50 -4.62 24.06
C ILE A 205 -5.29 -3.27 23.39
N TYR A 206 -4.49 -3.25 22.32
CA TYR A 206 -4.08 -2.02 21.66
C TYR A 206 -5.25 -1.32 20.97
N TYR A 207 -6.08 -2.10 20.24
CA TYR A 207 -7.23 -1.58 19.50
C TYR A 207 -8.58 -1.81 20.19
N ARG A 208 -8.60 -1.87 21.54
CA ARG A 208 -9.82 -2.12 22.32
C ARG A 208 -10.98 -1.17 22.01
N LYS A 209 -10.68 0.06 21.56
CA LYS A 209 -11.68 1.06 21.14
C LYS A 209 -12.31 0.77 19.78
N TYR A 210 -11.74 -0.18 19.00
CA TYR A 210 -12.11 -0.50 17.63
C TYR A 210 -12.38 -2.00 17.45
N PRO A 211 -13.50 -2.53 17.98
CA PRO A 211 -13.76 -3.98 17.99
C PRO A 211 -13.84 -4.60 16.58
N HIS A 212 -14.35 -3.86 15.61
CA HIS A 212 -14.39 -4.32 14.21
C HIS A 212 -12.98 -4.44 13.62
N LEU A 213 -12.10 -3.49 13.91
CA LEU A 213 -10.69 -3.57 13.53
C LEU A 213 -10.01 -4.77 14.17
N VAL A 214 -10.18 -4.99 15.47
CA VAL A 214 -9.62 -6.15 16.19
C VAL A 214 -10.01 -7.45 15.48
N LYS A 215 -11.30 -7.61 15.12
CA LYS A 215 -11.78 -8.78 14.39
C LYS A 215 -11.03 -8.96 13.05
N LYS A 216 -10.83 -7.89 12.30
CA LYS A 216 -10.10 -7.92 11.02
C LYS A 216 -8.61 -8.23 11.21
N CYS A 217 -7.92 -7.60 12.16
CA CYS A 217 -6.52 -7.89 12.48
C CYS A 217 -6.29 -9.36 12.84
N VAL A 218 -7.20 -9.97 13.59
CA VAL A 218 -7.13 -11.39 13.92
C VAL A 218 -7.41 -12.27 12.70
N GLN A 219 -8.34 -11.88 11.85
CA GLN A 219 -8.67 -12.61 10.62
C GLN A 219 -7.57 -12.57 9.57
N CYS A 220 -6.91 -11.42 9.37
CA CYS A 220 -5.87 -11.27 8.35
C CYS A 220 -4.64 -12.15 8.59
N GLN A 221 -4.40 -12.60 9.84
CA GLN A 221 -3.36 -13.58 10.15
C GLN A 221 -3.70 -14.99 9.65
N ASN A 222 -4.96 -15.27 9.32
CA ASN A 222 -5.43 -16.58 8.87
C ASN A 222 -5.66 -16.64 7.35
N VAL A 223 -5.16 -15.65 6.60
CA VAL A 223 -5.36 -15.63 5.15
C VAL A 223 -4.55 -16.75 4.50
N ILE A 224 -5.27 -17.71 3.97
CA ILE A 224 -4.77 -18.69 3.01
C ILE A 224 -5.10 -18.10 1.64
N ILE A 225 -4.10 -17.92 0.80
CA ILE A 225 -4.37 -17.62 -0.63
C ILE A 225 -5.02 -18.90 -1.19
N ARG A 226 -6.34 -18.87 -1.32
CA ARG A 226 -7.07 -19.94 -1.99
C ARG A 226 -7.08 -19.63 -3.48
N GLU A 227 -6.81 -20.65 -4.29
CA GLU A 227 -7.15 -20.60 -5.71
C GLU A 227 -8.67 -20.41 -5.80
N GLN A 228 -9.10 -19.38 -6.48
CA GLN A 228 -10.45 -19.36 -7.06
C GLN A 228 -10.32 -20.09 -8.40
N ASN A 229 -10.87 -21.31 -8.43
CA ASN A 229 -11.08 -22.06 -9.68
C ASN A 229 -12.10 -21.35 -10.55
#